data_bb30a7790eb16121e43e8637d7e5af9c
#
_entry.id   bb30a7790eb16121e43e8637d7e5af9c
#
_cell.length_a   1.000
_cell.length_b   1.000
_cell.length_c   1.000
_cell.angle_alpha   90.00
_cell.angle_beta   90.00
_cell.angle_gamma   90.00
#
_symmetry.space_group_name_H-M   'P 1'
#
loop_
_entity.id
_entity.type
_entity.pdbx_description
1 polymer ?
#
loop_
_entity_poly.entity_id
_entity_poly.type
_entity_poly.pdbx_seq_one_letter_code
_entity_poly.pdbx_strand_id
1 'polypeptide(L)'
;MRKSIISLFLFPCFLLWPPVGGVQAQPLQLAPDAPDRYVVQKGDTLWAISGRYLQSPWRWPELWGMNKEQIKNPHLIYPGDVLVLDRRGPAPRLSKEMETVKLSPQVRVESSTREAIPTIPASAIRPFLAKPLVVDLQALNGAPRIVAMQEGRVIASAGDLLSVAGLPQDQGLLWDIYELGDALKDPGTGETLGHEAVHLGTGRIVRHEPLATVVEVVDSNQEILLGARLVKAVEMPYVNFVPKVPQRRISGFVISTYGGSTEAGPTAVVAINKGKRDGLEPGDVLRVRAGQGRATVERGRSAEAAPDQNIGLIMVFRTFDRVSYAMVMQANRQVAPLDTIENP
;
A
#
# COMPACT_ATOMS: atom_id res chain seq x y z
N MET A 1 5.53 -83.49 -21.11
CA MET A 1 4.60 -82.59 -20.40
C MET A 1 5.40 -81.81 -19.34
N ARG A 2 5.78 -80.49 -19.63
CA ARG A 2 6.47 -79.66 -18.70
C ARG A 2 5.51 -78.47 -18.34
N LYS A 3 5.15 -78.40 -17.08
CA LYS A 3 4.34 -77.28 -16.52
C LYS A 3 5.29 -76.22 -16.08
N SER A 4 5.20 -75.03 -16.71
CA SER A 4 5.90 -73.83 -16.28
C SER A 4 5.01 -73.08 -15.27
N ILE A 5 5.56 -72.81 -14.08
CA ILE A 5 4.94 -72.01 -13.01
C ILE A 5 5.49 -70.60 -13.18
N ILE A 6 4.60 -69.65 -13.55
CA ILE A 6 4.89 -68.24 -13.60
C ILE A 6 4.66 -67.71 -12.20
N SER A 7 5.75 -67.29 -11.52
CA SER A 7 5.71 -66.63 -10.23
C SER A 7 5.52 -65.11 -10.46
N LEU A 8 4.38 -64.56 -10.05
CA LEU A 8 4.03 -63.16 -10.13
C LEU A 8 4.59 -62.44 -8.89
N PHE A 9 5.70 -61.71 -9.08
CA PHE A 9 6.24 -60.82 -8.03
C PHE A 9 5.41 -59.56 -7.97
N LEU A 10 4.58 -59.37 -6.95
CA LEU A 10 3.95 -58.13 -6.56
C LEU A 10 5.01 -57.26 -5.86
N PHE A 11 5.46 -56.21 -6.53
CA PHE A 11 6.26 -55.14 -5.94
C PHE A 11 5.30 -54.15 -5.25
N PRO A 12 5.39 -53.91 -3.92
CA PRO A 12 4.65 -52.88 -3.29
C PRO A 12 5.28 -51.50 -3.65
N CYS A 13 4.58 -50.71 -4.47
CA CYS A 13 4.92 -49.32 -4.77
C CYS A 13 4.69 -48.50 -3.51
N PHE A 14 5.74 -48.30 -2.71
CA PHE A 14 5.73 -47.35 -1.60
C PHE A 14 5.75 -45.95 -2.20
N LEU A 15 4.57 -45.29 -2.29
CA LEU A 15 4.42 -43.89 -2.58
C LEU A 15 5.06 -43.08 -1.43
N LEU A 16 6.33 -42.71 -1.63
CA LEU A 16 6.99 -41.67 -0.82
C LEU A 16 6.30 -40.32 -1.07
N TRP A 17 5.31 -39.99 -0.23
CA TRP A 17 4.75 -38.68 -0.13
C TRP A 17 5.84 -37.76 0.49
N PRO A 18 6.31 -36.71 -0.20
CA PRO A 18 7.23 -35.77 0.44
C PRO A 18 6.53 -35.15 1.65
N PRO A 19 7.21 -34.99 2.80
CA PRO A 19 6.63 -34.30 3.91
C PRO A 19 6.31 -32.90 3.45
N VAL A 20 5.05 -32.49 3.61
CA VAL A 20 4.61 -31.10 3.48
C VAL A 20 5.39 -30.33 4.55
N GLY A 21 6.45 -29.63 4.13
CA GLY A 21 7.25 -28.79 5.01
C GLY A 21 6.32 -27.74 5.64
N GLY A 22 5.97 -27.94 6.87
CA GLY A 22 5.28 -26.93 7.66
C GLY A 22 6.14 -25.68 7.65
N VAL A 23 5.57 -24.56 7.21
CA VAL A 23 6.17 -23.24 7.35
C VAL A 23 6.31 -23.00 8.85
N GLN A 24 7.49 -23.29 9.41
CA GLN A 24 7.82 -22.93 10.78
C GLN A 24 7.80 -21.41 10.86
N ALA A 25 6.83 -20.87 11.58
CA ALA A 25 6.80 -19.45 11.88
C ALA A 25 8.12 -19.10 12.61
N GLN A 26 8.96 -18.29 11.99
CA GLN A 26 10.21 -17.84 12.61
C GLN A 26 9.87 -17.09 13.91
N PRO A 27 10.62 -17.33 15.00
CA PRO A 27 10.39 -16.63 16.25
C PRO A 27 10.49 -15.12 16.05
N LEU A 28 9.71 -14.38 16.83
CA LEU A 28 9.69 -12.92 16.80
C LEU A 28 11.06 -12.39 17.27
N GLN A 29 11.78 -11.70 16.41
CA GLN A 29 13.10 -11.17 16.70
C GLN A 29 12.99 -9.71 17.15
N LEU A 30 13.44 -9.44 18.39
CA LEU A 30 13.54 -8.07 18.90
C LEU A 30 14.71 -7.33 18.24
N ALA A 31 14.57 -6.00 18.14
CA ALA A 31 15.66 -5.11 17.79
C ALA A 31 16.73 -5.16 18.92
N PRO A 32 18.02 -5.04 18.58
CA PRO A 32 19.11 -5.10 19.58
C PRO A 32 18.99 -4.03 20.67
N ASP A 33 18.42 -2.88 20.32
CA ASP A 33 18.22 -1.69 21.15
C ASP A 33 16.76 -1.50 21.61
N ALA A 34 15.94 -2.56 21.56
CA ALA A 34 14.54 -2.51 21.95
C ALA A 34 14.38 -2.02 23.40
N PRO A 35 13.70 -0.88 23.63
CA PRO A 35 13.54 -0.31 24.96
C PRO A 35 12.57 -1.14 25.81
N ASP A 36 12.79 -1.18 27.12
CA ASP A 36 11.87 -1.87 28.04
C ASP A 36 10.57 -1.08 28.24
N ARG A 37 10.63 0.25 28.09
CA ARG A 37 9.49 1.16 28.28
C ARG A 37 9.51 2.27 27.23
N TYR A 38 8.33 2.61 26.71
CA TYR A 38 8.18 3.69 25.73
C TYR A 38 6.88 4.47 25.99
N VAL A 39 6.97 5.80 25.96
CA VAL A 39 5.81 6.69 26.06
C VAL A 39 5.41 7.10 24.65
N VAL A 40 4.18 6.77 24.27
CA VAL A 40 3.62 7.09 22.95
C VAL A 40 3.52 8.59 22.77
N GLN A 41 4.07 9.10 21.67
CA GLN A 41 4.08 10.51 21.33
C GLN A 41 3.03 10.84 20.28
N LYS A 42 2.61 12.12 20.24
CA LYS A 42 1.74 12.61 19.17
C LYS A 42 2.48 12.54 17.82
N GLY A 43 1.86 11.89 16.85
CA GLY A 43 2.46 11.64 15.54
C GLY A 43 3.12 10.27 15.39
N ASP A 44 3.22 9.50 16.47
CA ASP A 44 3.65 8.10 16.37
C ASP A 44 2.67 7.28 15.54
N THR A 45 3.18 6.19 14.98
CA THR A 45 2.40 5.17 14.31
C THR A 45 2.75 3.81 14.87
N LEU A 46 1.84 2.84 14.75
CA LEU A 46 2.11 1.46 15.17
C LEU A 46 3.32 0.88 14.45
N TRP A 47 3.51 1.21 13.18
CA TRP A 47 4.68 0.80 12.41
C TRP A 47 5.98 1.38 12.98
N ALA A 48 6.02 2.68 13.25
CA ALA A 48 7.21 3.36 13.78
C ALA A 48 7.58 2.84 15.18
N ILE A 49 6.58 2.68 16.06
CA ILE A 49 6.79 2.09 17.39
C ILE A 49 7.32 0.66 17.24
N SER A 50 6.71 -0.16 16.37
CA SER A 50 7.16 -1.55 16.18
C SER A 50 8.57 -1.64 15.64
N GLY A 51 9.01 -0.69 14.80
CA GLY A 51 10.39 -0.60 14.32
C GLY A 51 11.42 -0.37 15.42
N ARG A 52 11.01 0.17 16.59
CA ARG A 52 11.88 0.28 17.78
C ARG A 52 12.03 -1.04 18.53
N TYR A 53 11.06 -1.94 18.41
CA TYR A 53 11.01 -3.19 19.15
C TYR A 53 11.41 -4.41 18.33
N LEU A 54 11.15 -4.38 17.02
CA LEU A 54 11.27 -5.54 16.12
C LEU A 54 12.25 -5.28 14.98
N GLN A 55 13.02 -6.30 14.61
CA GLN A 55 13.77 -6.29 13.36
C GLN A 55 12.84 -6.31 12.14
N SER A 56 11.62 -6.85 12.31
CA SER A 56 10.57 -6.90 11.30
C SER A 56 9.34 -6.13 11.79
N PRO A 57 9.24 -4.79 11.55
CA PRO A 57 8.17 -3.94 12.09
C PRO A 57 6.77 -4.38 11.70
N TRP A 58 6.59 -4.97 10.53
CA TRP A 58 5.32 -5.47 10.02
C TRP A 58 4.71 -6.62 10.87
N ARG A 59 5.53 -7.28 11.71
CA ARG A 59 5.06 -8.32 12.65
C ARG A 59 4.49 -7.75 13.96
N TRP A 60 4.19 -6.45 14.01
CA TRP A 60 3.62 -5.82 15.22
C TRP A 60 2.34 -6.52 15.76
N PRO A 61 1.46 -7.12 14.94
CA PRO A 61 0.31 -7.82 15.50
C PRO A 61 0.70 -8.99 16.41
N GLU A 62 1.81 -9.65 16.13
CA GLU A 62 2.35 -10.73 16.96
C GLU A 62 2.93 -10.20 18.29
N LEU A 63 3.64 -9.05 18.22
CA LEU A 63 4.19 -8.39 19.41
C LEU A 63 3.12 -7.98 20.42
N TRP A 64 1.95 -7.56 19.92
CA TRP A 64 0.81 -7.22 20.77
C TRP A 64 0.00 -8.43 21.24
N GLY A 65 0.33 -9.65 20.79
CA GLY A 65 -0.41 -10.86 21.09
C GLY A 65 -1.86 -10.85 20.60
N MET A 66 -2.12 -10.07 19.54
CA MET A 66 -3.46 -9.92 18.98
C MET A 66 -3.81 -11.13 18.10
N ASN A 67 -4.90 -11.82 18.42
CA ASN A 67 -5.49 -12.81 17.55
C ASN A 67 -6.12 -12.11 16.33
N LYS A 68 -6.22 -12.82 15.17
CA LYS A 68 -6.78 -12.29 13.92
C LYS A 68 -8.15 -11.62 14.08
N GLU A 69 -8.94 -12.05 15.07
CA GLU A 69 -10.26 -11.47 15.38
C GLU A 69 -10.18 -10.16 16.17
N GLN A 70 -9.15 -9.97 16.98
CA GLN A 70 -8.90 -8.73 17.76
C GLN A 70 -8.27 -7.64 16.91
N ILE A 71 -7.66 -7.98 15.77
CA ILE A 71 -7.03 -7.03 14.84
C ILE A 71 -8.06 -6.07 14.20
N LYS A 72 -9.37 -6.34 14.32
CA LYS A 72 -10.41 -5.43 13.82
C LYS A 72 -10.40 -4.04 14.48
N ASN A 73 -9.72 -3.88 15.63
CA ASN A 73 -9.58 -2.60 16.33
C ASN A 73 -8.17 -2.40 16.90
N PRO A 74 -7.14 -2.06 16.09
CA PRO A 74 -5.83 -1.67 16.61
C PRO A 74 -5.86 -0.31 17.35
N HIS A 75 -7.03 0.28 17.58
CA HIS A 75 -7.31 1.64 18.02
C HIS A 75 -7.25 1.83 19.53
N LEU A 76 -6.45 1.07 20.26
CA LEU A 76 -6.42 1.17 21.74
C LEU A 76 -5.16 1.86 22.28
N ILE A 77 -4.35 2.47 21.41
CA ILE A 77 -3.10 3.13 21.81
C ILE A 77 -3.21 4.61 21.47
N TYR A 78 -2.99 5.42 22.49
CA TYR A 78 -3.14 6.87 22.42
C TYR A 78 -1.85 7.59 22.79
N PRO A 79 -1.59 8.78 22.28
CA PRO A 79 -0.51 9.61 22.77
C PRO A 79 -0.59 9.78 24.31
N GLY A 80 0.53 9.55 24.98
CA GLY A 80 0.62 9.52 26.43
C GLY A 80 0.53 8.13 27.07
N ASP A 81 0.09 7.10 26.33
CA ASP A 81 0.12 5.73 26.84
C ASP A 81 1.57 5.25 27.03
N VAL A 82 1.78 4.48 28.08
CA VAL A 82 3.08 3.88 28.38
C VAL A 82 3.07 2.42 27.96
N LEU A 83 3.98 2.06 27.09
CA LEU A 83 4.17 0.71 26.59
C LEU A 83 5.31 0.03 27.31
N VAL A 84 5.11 -1.20 27.78
CA VAL A 84 6.10 -2.00 28.51
C VAL A 84 6.32 -3.31 27.79
N LEU A 85 7.60 -3.63 27.52
CA LEU A 85 8.00 -4.87 26.88
C LEU A 85 8.16 -5.98 27.91
N ASP A 86 7.34 -7.02 27.83
CA ASP A 86 7.50 -8.23 28.62
C ASP A 86 8.31 -9.28 27.83
N ARG A 87 9.47 -9.65 28.36
CA ARG A 87 10.40 -10.63 27.79
C ARG A 87 10.32 -12.00 28.48
N ARG A 88 9.51 -12.14 29.53
CA ARG A 88 9.49 -13.34 30.39
C ARG A 88 8.66 -14.50 29.83
N GLY A 89 7.82 -14.23 28.80
CA GLY A 89 6.99 -15.24 28.16
C GLY A 89 7.73 -16.03 27.05
N PRO A 90 7.08 -17.03 26.46
CA PRO A 90 7.62 -17.79 25.34
C PRO A 90 7.87 -16.95 24.08
N ALA A 91 7.21 -15.80 23.98
CA ALA A 91 7.44 -14.78 22.96
C ALA A 91 7.37 -13.40 23.62
N PRO A 92 8.16 -12.41 23.15
CA PRO A 92 8.10 -11.04 23.64
C PRO A 92 6.71 -10.46 23.38
N ARG A 93 6.19 -9.71 24.34
CA ARG A 93 4.88 -9.04 24.22
C ARG A 93 4.99 -7.60 24.68
N LEU A 94 4.28 -6.75 23.98
CA LEU A 94 4.10 -5.35 24.35
C LEU A 94 2.74 -5.19 25.02
N SER A 95 2.72 -4.58 26.18
CA SER A 95 1.50 -4.29 26.95
C SER A 95 1.43 -2.82 27.30
N LYS A 96 0.22 -2.32 27.48
CA LYS A 96 -0.01 -0.98 28.00
C LYS A 96 0.05 -1.01 29.52
N GLU A 97 0.86 -0.14 30.11
CA GLU A 97 0.87 0.07 31.56
C GLU A 97 -0.47 0.70 31.97
N MET A 98 -1.24 0.01 32.80
CA MET A 98 -2.48 0.57 33.35
C MET A 98 -2.12 1.41 34.59
N GLU A 99 -2.20 2.72 34.46
CA GLU A 99 -2.13 3.60 35.58
C GLU A 99 -3.43 3.47 36.42
N THR A 100 -3.32 2.93 37.60
CA THR A 100 -4.48 2.85 38.52
C THR A 100 -4.68 4.23 39.13
N VAL A 101 -5.44 5.09 38.46
CA VAL A 101 -5.85 6.38 39.03
C VAL A 101 -7.00 6.14 39.99
N LYS A 102 -6.79 6.40 41.28
CA LYS A 102 -7.87 6.51 42.27
C LYS A 102 -8.68 7.74 41.89
N LEU A 103 -9.84 7.55 41.29
CA LEU A 103 -10.79 8.64 41.01
C LEU A 103 -11.32 9.20 42.33
N SER A 104 -10.97 10.44 42.65
CA SER A 104 -11.64 11.21 43.68
C SER A 104 -12.92 11.82 43.08
N PRO A 105 -13.99 12.04 43.86
CA PRO A 105 -15.30 12.50 43.34
C PRO A 105 -15.33 13.88 42.68
N GLN A 106 -14.22 14.58 42.59
CA GLN A 106 -14.12 15.93 41.99
C GLN A 106 -13.43 15.96 40.63
N VAL A 107 -13.20 14.84 39.99
CA VAL A 107 -12.59 14.83 38.66
C VAL A 107 -13.63 15.19 37.60
N ARG A 108 -13.52 16.40 37.04
CA ARG A 108 -14.23 16.80 35.86
C ARG A 108 -13.64 16.01 34.68
N VAL A 109 -14.38 15.06 34.14
CA VAL A 109 -14.00 14.32 32.93
C VAL A 109 -14.15 15.29 31.76
N GLU A 110 -13.07 15.95 31.38
CA GLU A 110 -12.99 16.53 30.05
C GLU A 110 -12.82 15.37 29.08
N SER A 111 -13.86 15.09 28.29
CA SER A 111 -13.77 14.21 27.14
C SER A 111 -12.90 14.88 26.07
N SER A 112 -11.57 14.83 26.25
CA SER A 112 -10.68 15.05 25.14
C SER A 112 -10.93 13.91 24.15
N THR A 113 -11.34 14.22 22.93
CA THR A 113 -11.37 13.31 21.80
C THR A 113 -9.94 12.84 21.53
N ARG A 114 -9.47 11.86 22.31
CA ARG A 114 -8.18 11.24 22.07
C ARG A 114 -8.31 10.39 20.82
N GLU A 115 -7.61 10.78 19.76
CA GLU A 115 -7.52 9.99 18.54
C GLU A 115 -6.42 8.95 18.71
N ALA A 116 -6.75 7.68 18.43
CA ALA A 116 -5.79 6.59 18.49
C ALA A 116 -4.72 6.74 17.41
N ILE A 117 -3.50 6.26 17.68
CA ILE A 117 -2.43 6.30 16.70
C ILE A 117 -2.75 5.36 15.53
N PRO A 118 -2.55 5.78 14.27
CA PRO A 118 -2.78 4.95 13.10
C PRO A 118 -1.65 3.94 12.89
N THR A 119 -1.91 2.90 12.10
CA THR A 119 -0.87 1.95 11.68
C THR A 119 0.22 2.65 10.87
N ILE A 120 -0.18 3.58 10.01
CA ILE A 120 0.67 4.36 9.10
C ILE A 120 0.24 5.82 9.19
N PRO A 121 1.13 6.79 8.91
CA PRO A 121 0.75 8.19 8.92
C PRO A 121 -0.45 8.45 7.99
N ALA A 122 -1.58 8.85 8.56
CA ALA A 122 -2.80 9.10 7.79
C ALA A 122 -2.58 10.17 6.71
N SER A 123 -1.77 11.18 7.00
CA SER A 123 -1.38 12.24 6.06
C SER A 123 -0.62 11.70 4.84
N ALA A 124 0.18 10.66 5.01
CA ALA A 124 0.95 10.06 3.93
C ALA A 124 0.09 9.19 3.00
N ILE A 125 -0.97 8.55 3.51
CA ILE A 125 -1.82 7.65 2.73
C ILE A 125 -3.06 8.33 2.17
N ARG A 126 -3.67 9.25 2.93
CA ARG A 126 -4.96 9.85 2.57
C ARG A 126 -5.03 10.38 1.14
N PRO A 127 -4.00 11.06 0.59
CA PRO A 127 -4.01 11.53 -0.80
C PRO A 127 -4.08 10.38 -1.82
N PHE A 128 -3.60 9.20 -1.45
CA PHE A 128 -3.47 8.07 -2.36
C PHE A 128 -4.56 7.00 -2.21
N LEU A 129 -5.32 6.99 -1.12
CA LEU A 129 -6.36 5.99 -0.90
C LEU A 129 -7.51 6.13 -1.88
N ALA A 130 -7.89 7.35 -2.20
CA ALA A 130 -9.03 7.62 -3.07
C ALA A 130 -8.64 7.88 -4.54
N LYS A 131 -7.42 8.29 -4.82
CA LYS A 131 -7.11 9.08 -6.01
C LYS A 131 -6.24 8.44 -7.10
N PRO A 132 -5.22 7.60 -6.87
CA PRO A 132 -4.55 6.95 -7.98
C PRO A 132 -5.41 5.86 -8.60
N LEU A 133 -5.55 5.89 -9.91
CA LEU A 133 -6.24 4.89 -10.70
C LEU A 133 -5.27 4.24 -11.68
N VAL A 134 -5.41 2.93 -11.85
CA VAL A 134 -4.90 2.24 -13.04
C VAL A 134 -6.10 1.98 -13.92
N VAL A 135 -6.08 2.54 -15.11
CA VAL A 135 -7.21 2.47 -16.05
C VAL A 135 -6.81 1.80 -17.34
N ASP A 136 -7.79 1.13 -17.95
CA ASP A 136 -7.70 0.77 -19.35
C ASP A 136 -7.89 2.04 -20.20
N LEU A 137 -7.09 2.20 -21.24
CA LEU A 137 -7.17 3.31 -22.20
C LEU A 137 -8.58 3.50 -22.76
N GLN A 138 -9.29 2.41 -23.06
CA GLN A 138 -10.64 2.46 -23.61
C GLN A 138 -11.64 3.02 -22.57
N ALA A 139 -11.53 2.62 -21.31
CA ALA A 139 -12.39 3.11 -20.24
C ALA A 139 -12.20 4.62 -20.01
N LEU A 140 -10.95 5.09 -20.04
CA LEU A 140 -10.66 6.51 -19.86
C LEU A 140 -11.05 7.35 -21.08
N ASN A 141 -10.87 6.82 -22.30
CA ASN A 141 -11.28 7.53 -23.53
C ASN A 141 -12.78 7.76 -23.62
N GLY A 142 -13.60 6.88 -23.05
CA GLY A 142 -15.05 7.03 -22.95
C GLY A 142 -15.52 7.92 -21.78
N ALA A 143 -14.62 8.32 -20.88
CA ALA A 143 -14.97 9.13 -19.72
C ALA A 143 -15.29 10.59 -20.10
N PRO A 144 -16.16 11.29 -19.33
CA PRO A 144 -16.40 12.73 -19.48
C PRO A 144 -15.10 13.52 -19.52
N ARG A 145 -15.06 14.56 -20.36
CA ARG A 145 -13.83 15.34 -20.59
C ARG A 145 -14.05 16.84 -20.50
N ILE A 146 -13.05 17.58 -20.05
CA ILE A 146 -13.03 19.04 -20.07
C ILE A 146 -12.87 19.49 -21.52
N VAL A 147 -13.83 20.27 -22.03
CA VAL A 147 -13.86 20.78 -23.39
C VAL A 147 -13.62 22.29 -23.49
N ALA A 148 -13.88 23.02 -22.41
CA ALA A 148 -13.61 24.45 -22.33
C ALA A 148 -13.38 24.90 -20.90
N MET A 149 -12.68 26.01 -20.74
CA MET A 149 -12.46 26.72 -19.47
C MET A 149 -13.00 28.15 -19.59
N GLN A 150 -13.20 28.79 -18.43
CA GLN A 150 -13.69 30.16 -18.38
C GLN A 150 -12.71 31.13 -19.05
N GLU A 151 -13.23 32.03 -19.91
CA GLU A 151 -12.55 33.17 -20.49
C GLU A 151 -11.14 32.97 -21.05
N GLY A 152 -10.96 31.97 -21.90
CA GLY A 152 -9.69 31.76 -22.61
C GLY A 152 -8.52 31.29 -21.74
N ARG A 153 -8.78 30.86 -20.52
CA ARG A 153 -7.76 30.23 -19.67
C ARG A 153 -7.33 28.88 -20.26
N VAL A 154 -6.05 28.57 -20.13
CA VAL A 154 -5.45 27.30 -20.53
C VAL A 154 -5.25 26.36 -19.33
N ILE A 155 -5.24 26.89 -18.12
CA ILE A 155 -5.04 26.19 -16.84
C ILE A 155 -6.17 26.59 -15.90
N ALA A 156 -6.75 25.61 -15.22
CA ALA A 156 -7.73 25.84 -14.17
C ALA A 156 -7.21 25.40 -12.79
N SER A 157 -7.70 26.07 -11.77
CA SER A 157 -7.39 25.88 -10.35
C SER A 157 -8.67 25.88 -9.52
N ALA A 158 -8.57 25.70 -8.21
CA ALA A 158 -9.71 25.76 -7.30
C ALA A 158 -10.49 27.09 -7.44
N GLY A 159 -11.82 26.99 -7.55
CA GLY A 159 -12.75 28.08 -7.78
C GLY A 159 -13.05 28.37 -9.25
N ASP A 160 -12.30 27.81 -10.20
CA ASP A 160 -12.56 28.01 -11.63
C ASP A 160 -13.72 27.13 -12.14
N LEU A 161 -14.41 27.63 -13.21
CA LEU A 161 -15.48 26.89 -13.86
C LEU A 161 -14.99 26.21 -15.13
N LEU A 162 -15.38 24.96 -15.28
CA LEU A 162 -15.05 24.09 -16.41
C LEU A 162 -16.31 23.71 -17.16
N SER A 163 -16.22 23.62 -18.49
CA SER A 163 -17.25 22.99 -19.32
C SER A 163 -16.84 21.57 -19.63
N VAL A 164 -17.65 20.59 -19.21
CA VAL A 164 -17.37 19.18 -19.33
C VAL A 164 -18.41 18.50 -20.23
N ALA A 165 -17.93 17.81 -21.25
CA ALA A 165 -18.78 17.02 -22.15
C ALA A 165 -18.92 15.57 -21.66
N GLY A 166 -20.11 14.98 -21.84
CA GLY A 166 -20.36 13.57 -21.55
C GLY A 166 -20.66 13.24 -20.10
N LEU A 167 -20.89 14.25 -19.22
CA LEU A 167 -21.28 13.99 -17.82
C LEU A 167 -22.72 13.49 -17.73
N PRO A 168 -22.96 12.32 -17.11
CA PRO A 168 -24.32 11.83 -16.83
C PRO A 168 -25.05 12.71 -15.82
N GLN A 169 -26.37 12.89 -16.00
CA GLN A 169 -27.18 13.76 -15.12
C GLN A 169 -27.49 13.17 -13.75
N ASP A 170 -27.44 11.82 -13.64
CA ASP A 170 -27.97 11.09 -12.47
C ASP A 170 -26.90 10.49 -11.53
N GLN A 171 -25.62 10.86 -11.67
CA GLN A 171 -24.54 10.14 -11.01
C GLN A 171 -23.83 10.89 -9.85
N GLY A 172 -24.52 11.86 -9.22
CA GLY A 172 -23.98 12.59 -8.08
C GLY A 172 -23.24 13.87 -8.46
N LEU A 173 -22.88 14.68 -7.45
CA LEU A 173 -22.39 16.04 -7.64
C LEU A 173 -20.87 16.14 -7.70
N LEU A 174 -20.12 15.20 -7.11
CA LEU A 174 -18.65 15.29 -7.00
C LEU A 174 -17.97 14.32 -8.00
N TRP A 175 -16.97 14.85 -8.69
CA TRP A 175 -16.21 14.16 -9.72
C TRP A 175 -14.72 14.45 -9.55
N ASP A 176 -13.91 13.40 -9.53
CA ASP A 176 -12.46 13.50 -9.53
C ASP A 176 -11.94 13.73 -10.96
N ILE A 177 -10.98 14.64 -11.09
CA ILE A 177 -10.39 15.06 -12.36
C ILE A 177 -9.04 14.39 -12.50
N TYR A 178 -8.83 13.73 -13.65
CA TYR A 178 -7.63 12.95 -13.93
C TYR A 178 -7.00 13.34 -15.27
N GLU A 179 -5.68 13.26 -15.29
CA GLU A 179 -4.90 13.23 -16.51
C GLU A 179 -4.42 11.80 -16.79
N LEU A 180 -4.34 11.43 -18.07
CA LEU A 180 -3.76 10.16 -18.48
C LEU A 180 -2.25 10.25 -18.36
N GLY A 181 -1.70 9.48 -17.44
CA GLY A 181 -0.26 9.32 -17.26
C GLY A 181 0.34 8.22 -18.14
N ASP A 182 1.53 7.80 -17.78
CA ASP A 182 2.32 6.84 -18.53
C ASP A 182 1.71 5.44 -18.55
N ALA A 183 2.07 4.67 -19.60
CA ALA A 183 1.75 3.27 -19.68
C ALA A 183 2.56 2.48 -18.65
N LEU A 184 1.88 1.78 -17.77
CA LEU A 184 2.47 0.84 -16.81
C LEU A 184 2.81 -0.46 -17.55
N LYS A 185 4.10 -0.70 -17.77
CA LYS A 185 4.58 -1.86 -18.53
C LYS A 185 5.25 -2.88 -17.62
N ASP A 186 5.01 -4.15 -17.89
CA ASP A 186 5.76 -5.22 -17.25
C ASP A 186 7.19 -5.26 -17.82
N PRO A 187 8.23 -5.10 -16.98
CA PRO A 187 9.60 -5.04 -17.48
C PRO A 187 10.12 -6.39 -17.99
N GLY A 188 9.51 -7.50 -17.58
CA GLY A 188 9.90 -8.85 -18.02
C GLY A 188 9.29 -9.22 -19.38
N THR A 189 8.06 -8.80 -19.66
CA THR A 189 7.30 -9.18 -20.88
C THR A 189 7.14 -8.03 -21.86
N GLY A 190 7.30 -6.77 -21.42
CA GLY A 190 7.01 -5.57 -22.19
C GLY A 190 5.50 -5.27 -22.36
N GLU A 191 4.63 -6.10 -21.78
CA GLU A 191 3.20 -5.96 -21.87
C GLU A 191 2.70 -4.72 -21.12
N THR A 192 1.77 -3.96 -21.70
CA THR A 192 1.09 -2.86 -21.02
C THR A 192 0.04 -3.43 -20.07
N LEU A 193 0.23 -3.19 -18.78
CA LEU A 193 -0.64 -3.64 -17.70
C LEU A 193 -1.84 -2.71 -17.47
N GLY A 194 -1.72 -1.47 -17.89
CA GLY A 194 -2.69 -0.38 -17.74
C GLY A 194 -2.01 0.95 -17.93
N HIS A 195 -2.75 2.03 -17.70
CA HIS A 195 -2.21 3.40 -17.71
C HIS A 195 -2.43 4.03 -16.34
N GLU A 196 -1.46 4.80 -15.88
CA GLU A 196 -1.63 5.60 -14.69
C GLU A 196 -2.61 6.74 -14.97
N ALA A 197 -3.54 6.99 -14.05
CA ALA A 197 -4.37 8.17 -14.06
C ALA A 197 -3.97 9.05 -12.90
N VAL A 198 -3.37 10.19 -13.22
CA VAL A 198 -2.88 11.16 -12.23
C VAL A 198 -4.05 12.04 -11.79
N HIS A 199 -4.33 12.07 -10.48
CA HIS A 199 -5.38 12.90 -9.93
C HIS A 199 -4.96 14.37 -9.89
N LEU A 200 -5.68 15.23 -10.60
CA LEU A 200 -5.42 16.67 -10.68
C LEU A 200 -6.22 17.47 -9.64
N GLY A 201 -7.46 17.06 -9.35
CA GLY A 201 -8.36 17.77 -8.45
C GLY A 201 -9.73 17.14 -8.39
N THR A 202 -10.66 17.82 -7.70
CA THR A 202 -12.07 17.41 -7.57
C THR A 202 -12.97 18.54 -8.02
N GLY A 203 -13.96 18.23 -8.84
CA GLY A 203 -14.97 19.17 -9.34
C GLY A 203 -16.35 18.86 -8.81
N ARG A 204 -17.18 19.88 -8.70
CA ARG A 204 -18.58 19.81 -8.31
C ARG A 204 -19.47 20.32 -9.43
N ILE A 205 -20.49 19.53 -9.82
CA ILE A 205 -21.48 19.96 -10.80
C ILE A 205 -22.23 21.18 -10.26
N VAL A 206 -22.24 22.26 -11.03
CA VAL A 206 -22.98 23.51 -10.73
C VAL A 206 -24.30 23.50 -11.48
N ARG A 207 -24.27 23.24 -12.78
CA ARG A 207 -25.46 23.18 -13.66
C ARG A 207 -25.21 22.37 -14.91
N HIS A 208 -26.28 21.80 -15.43
CA HIS A 208 -26.27 21.14 -16.73
C HIS A 208 -26.74 22.11 -17.82
N GLU A 209 -26.00 22.14 -18.94
CA GLU A 209 -26.35 22.90 -20.13
C GLU A 209 -26.52 21.95 -21.33
N PRO A 210 -27.18 22.35 -22.41
CA PRO A 210 -27.48 21.44 -23.52
C PRO A 210 -26.28 20.76 -24.18
N LEU A 211 -25.11 21.43 -24.22
CA LEU A 211 -23.91 20.94 -24.87
C LEU A 211 -22.81 20.48 -23.90
N ALA A 212 -22.85 20.94 -22.66
CA ALA A 212 -21.83 20.62 -21.66
C ALA A 212 -22.38 20.83 -20.25
N THR A 213 -21.77 20.22 -19.27
CA THR A 213 -22.06 20.45 -17.86
C THR A 213 -21.03 21.40 -17.27
N VAL A 214 -21.48 22.41 -16.54
CA VAL A 214 -20.59 23.34 -15.83
C VAL A 214 -20.21 22.73 -14.48
N VAL A 215 -18.92 22.61 -14.28
CA VAL A 215 -18.28 22.04 -13.08
C VAL A 215 -17.38 23.08 -12.44
N GLU A 216 -17.54 23.34 -11.16
CA GLU A 216 -16.63 24.16 -10.35
C GLU A 216 -15.51 23.28 -9.78
N VAL A 217 -14.28 23.70 -9.91
CA VAL A 217 -13.13 23.05 -9.27
C VAL A 217 -13.17 23.35 -7.77
N VAL A 218 -13.43 22.34 -6.95
CA VAL A 218 -13.49 22.48 -5.49
C VAL A 218 -12.09 22.43 -4.87
N ASP A 219 -11.24 21.57 -5.42
CA ASP A 219 -9.88 21.33 -4.94
C ASP A 219 -8.98 21.00 -6.13
N SER A 220 -7.73 21.48 -6.13
CA SER A 220 -6.74 21.13 -7.15
C SER A 220 -5.38 20.90 -6.51
N ASN A 221 -4.78 19.75 -6.84
CA ASN A 221 -3.44 19.37 -6.38
C ASN A 221 -2.37 19.68 -7.45
N GLN A 222 -2.80 19.77 -8.70
CA GLN A 222 -1.98 20.06 -9.86
C GLN A 222 -2.77 20.92 -10.86
N GLU A 223 -2.09 21.40 -11.86
CA GLU A 223 -2.68 22.17 -12.95
C GLU A 223 -3.70 21.34 -13.73
N ILE A 224 -4.91 21.84 -13.90
CA ILE A 224 -5.96 21.19 -14.66
C ILE A 224 -5.94 21.75 -16.08
N LEU A 225 -5.73 20.86 -17.08
CA LEU A 225 -5.63 21.22 -18.48
C LEU A 225 -6.87 20.77 -19.28
N LEU A 226 -7.04 21.33 -20.47
CA LEU A 226 -8.06 20.89 -21.44
C LEU A 226 -7.83 19.40 -21.79
N GLY A 227 -8.93 18.66 -21.92
CA GLY A 227 -8.87 17.25 -22.23
C GLY A 227 -8.75 16.33 -21.02
N ALA A 228 -8.51 16.84 -19.83
CA ALA A 228 -8.55 16.07 -18.59
C ALA A 228 -9.92 15.36 -18.45
N ARG A 229 -9.92 14.18 -17.84
CA ARG A 229 -11.07 13.28 -17.74
C ARG A 229 -11.67 13.32 -16.34
N LEU A 230 -12.98 13.13 -16.28
CA LEU A 230 -13.68 13.08 -15.01
C LEU A 230 -14.14 11.65 -14.72
N VAL A 231 -13.95 11.23 -13.48
CA VAL A 231 -14.45 9.96 -12.94
C VAL A 231 -15.28 10.27 -11.70
N LYS A 232 -16.40 9.57 -11.52
CA LYS A 232 -17.24 9.78 -10.34
C LYS A 232 -16.41 9.64 -9.06
N ALA A 233 -16.45 10.64 -8.21
CA ALA A 233 -15.77 10.59 -6.92
C ALA A 233 -16.37 9.49 -6.04
N VAL A 234 -15.51 8.60 -5.53
CA VAL A 234 -15.88 7.55 -4.59
C VAL A 234 -15.21 7.85 -3.27
N GLU A 235 -16.01 8.14 -2.25
CA GLU A 235 -15.49 8.23 -0.90
C GLU A 235 -15.09 6.83 -0.44
N MET A 236 -13.79 6.60 -0.31
CA MET A 236 -13.31 5.41 0.34
C MET A 236 -13.14 5.68 1.84
N PRO A 237 -13.77 4.89 2.70
CA PRO A 237 -13.54 5.01 4.13
C PRO A 237 -12.06 4.78 4.42
N TYR A 238 -11.51 5.57 5.35
CA TYR A 238 -10.16 5.34 5.85
C TYR A 238 -10.08 3.93 6.45
N VAL A 239 -9.31 3.07 5.80
CA VAL A 239 -9.05 1.71 6.28
C VAL A 239 -7.70 1.70 6.99
N ASN A 240 -7.71 1.31 8.26
CA ASN A 240 -6.48 1.09 8.99
C ASN A 240 -5.92 -0.27 8.57
N PHE A 241 -4.87 -0.25 7.74
CA PHE A 241 -4.29 -1.47 7.19
C PHE A 241 -3.50 -2.21 8.26
N VAL A 242 -3.77 -3.50 8.39
CA VAL A 242 -2.99 -4.41 9.23
C VAL A 242 -1.94 -5.07 8.35
N PRO A 243 -0.64 -4.90 8.63
CA PRO A 243 0.41 -5.54 7.86
C PRO A 243 0.32 -7.06 7.96
N LYS A 244 0.50 -7.71 6.82
CA LYS A 244 0.48 -9.17 6.71
C LYS A 244 1.45 -9.63 5.61
N VAL A 245 1.83 -10.90 5.68
CA VAL A 245 2.58 -11.56 4.60
C VAL A 245 1.59 -12.03 3.53
N PRO A 246 1.88 -11.87 2.24
CA PRO A 246 1.08 -12.45 1.18
C PRO A 246 0.92 -13.96 1.36
N GLN A 247 -0.29 -14.47 1.13
CA GLN A 247 -0.57 -15.92 1.26
C GLN A 247 0.11 -16.75 0.17
N ARG A 248 0.41 -16.11 -0.98
CA ARG A 248 1.10 -16.73 -2.10
C ARG A 248 2.53 -16.20 -2.20
N ARG A 249 3.40 -16.97 -2.81
CA ARG A 249 4.74 -16.49 -3.16
C ARG A 249 4.61 -15.44 -4.26
N ILE A 250 5.02 -14.24 -3.96
CA ILE A 250 5.03 -13.10 -4.87
C ILE A 250 6.47 -12.87 -5.34
N SER A 251 6.65 -12.65 -6.64
CA SER A 251 7.89 -12.19 -7.24
C SER A 251 7.54 -11.30 -8.42
N GLY A 252 8.07 -10.09 -8.43
CA GLY A 252 7.74 -9.08 -9.44
C GLY A 252 8.71 -7.90 -9.40
N PHE A 253 8.26 -6.77 -9.95
CA PHE A 253 9.06 -5.57 -10.10
C PHE A 253 8.28 -4.33 -9.66
N VAL A 254 9.03 -3.33 -9.20
CA VAL A 254 8.56 -1.94 -9.18
C VAL A 254 8.57 -1.45 -10.62
N ILE A 255 7.42 -0.94 -11.10
CA ILE A 255 7.26 -0.53 -12.50
C ILE A 255 7.19 0.99 -12.68
N SER A 256 6.76 1.71 -11.65
CA SER A 256 6.65 3.17 -11.67
C SER A 256 6.71 3.72 -10.24
N THR A 257 7.09 4.98 -10.13
CA THR A 257 6.90 5.80 -8.92
C THR A 257 5.80 6.80 -9.21
N TYR A 258 4.83 6.90 -8.31
CA TYR A 258 3.68 7.78 -8.52
C TYR A 258 4.11 9.25 -8.68
N GLY A 259 3.52 9.93 -9.69
CA GLY A 259 3.84 11.34 -9.97
C GLY A 259 5.11 11.57 -10.79
N GLY A 260 5.65 10.53 -11.46
CA GLY A 260 6.74 10.68 -12.44
C GLY A 260 8.14 10.87 -11.83
N SER A 261 8.30 10.68 -10.53
CA SER A 261 9.63 10.68 -9.90
C SER A 261 10.45 9.46 -10.39
N THR A 262 11.75 9.59 -10.50
CA THR A 262 12.64 8.46 -10.83
C THR A 262 12.97 7.59 -9.63
N GLU A 263 12.75 8.09 -8.42
CA GLU A 263 13.14 7.45 -7.17
C GLU A 263 12.14 7.73 -6.05
N ALA A 264 11.90 6.74 -5.20
CA ALA A 264 10.95 6.79 -4.09
C ALA A 264 11.64 6.55 -2.74
N GLY A 265 11.52 7.51 -1.84
CA GLY A 265 11.93 7.37 -0.43
C GLY A 265 10.78 6.87 0.46
N PRO A 266 11.00 6.80 1.79
CA PRO A 266 9.96 6.48 2.75
C PRO A 266 8.72 7.36 2.57
N THR A 267 7.52 6.78 2.72
CA THR A 267 6.19 7.37 2.51
C THR A 267 5.82 7.69 1.05
N ALA A 268 6.71 7.51 0.10
CA ALA A 268 6.39 7.62 -1.32
C ALA A 268 5.58 6.40 -1.81
N VAL A 269 4.86 6.57 -2.91
CA VAL A 269 4.03 5.53 -3.53
C VAL A 269 4.71 5.00 -4.78
N VAL A 270 4.68 3.69 -4.93
CA VAL A 270 5.20 2.96 -6.08
C VAL A 270 4.12 2.06 -6.68
N ALA A 271 4.16 1.86 -7.99
CA ALA A 271 3.38 0.85 -8.67
C ALA A 271 4.20 -0.43 -8.85
N ILE A 272 3.57 -1.58 -8.70
CA ILE A 272 4.18 -2.91 -8.88
C ILE A 272 3.39 -3.73 -9.89
N ASN A 273 4.07 -4.61 -10.66
CA ASN A 273 3.48 -5.45 -11.71
C ASN A 273 2.77 -6.71 -11.17
N LYS A 274 2.24 -6.63 -9.95
CA LYS A 274 1.45 -7.69 -9.31
C LYS A 274 0.16 -7.10 -8.78
N GLY A 275 -0.95 -7.85 -8.93
CA GLY A 275 -2.27 -7.39 -8.56
C GLY A 275 -3.13 -8.47 -7.90
N LYS A 276 -4.44 -8.27 -7.91
CA LYS A 276 -5.42 -9.21 -7.34
C LYS A 276 -5.30 -10.61 -7.94
N ARG A 277 -5.07 -10.75 -9.25
CA ARG A 277 -4.89 -12.05 -9.91
C ARG A 277 -3.71 -12.84 -9.37
N ASP A 278 -2.68 -12.15 -8.88
CA ASP A 278 -1.50 -12.77 -8.26
C ASP A 278 -1.73 -13.12 -6.80
N GLY A 279 -2.85 -12.68 -6.21
CA GLY A 279 -3.25 -12.93 -4.83
C GLY A 279 -2.82 -11.84 -3.86
N LEU A 280 -2.48 -10.63 -4.36
CA LEU A 280 -2.18 -9.49 -3.50
C LEU A 280 -3.46 -8.85 -2.97
N GLU A 281 -3.39 -8.46 -1.70
CA GLU A 281 -4.45 -7.77 -0.98
C GLU A 281 -3.89 -6.53 -0.27
N PRO A 282 -4.74 -5.53 0.03
CA PRO A 282 -4.35 -4.42 0.89
C PRO A 282 -3.84 -4.91 2.26
N GLY A 283 -2.73 -4.33 2.72
CA GLY A 283 -2.01 -4.75 3.93
C GLY A 283 -0.83 -5.71 3.67
N ASP A 284 -0.73 -6.32 2.48
CA ASP A 284 0.39 -7.18 2.17
C ASP A 284 1.71 -6.40 2.15
N VAL A 285 2.70 -6.93 2.86
CA VAL A 285 4.06 -6.37 2.93
C VAL A 285 4.98 -7.16 2.02
N LEU A 286 5.78 -6.45 1.25
CA LEU A 286 6.77 -7.01 0.34
C LEU A 286 8.15 -6.42 0.63
N ARG A 287 9.18 -7.21 0.45
CA ARG A 287 10.57 -6.79 0.46
C ARG A 287 10.96 -6.27 -0.91
N VAL A 288 11.71 -5.17 -0.94
CA VAL A 288 12.29 -4.62 -2.17
C VAL A 288 13.78 -4.91 -2.18
N ARG A 289 14.28 -5.40 -3.30
CA ARG A 289 15.70 -5.66 -3.54
C ARG A 289 16.15 -4.93 -4.79
N ALA A 290 17.43 -4.52 -4.80
CA ALA A 290 18.02 -3.85 -5.96
C ALA A 290 17.90 -4.71 -7.22
N GLY A 291 17.35 -4.14 -8.28
CA GLY A 291 17.30 -4.77 -9.58
C GLY A 291 18.69 -4.91 -10.20
N GLN A 292 18.94 -6.01 -10.92
CA GLN A 292 20.26 -6.31 -11.51
C GLN A 292 20.75 -5.22 -12.47
N GLY A 293 19.82 -4.53 -13.18
CA GLY A 293 20.19 -3.44 -14.12
C GLY A 293 20.79 -2.21 -13.44
N ARG A 294 20.46 -1.94 -12.19
CA ARG A 294 20.95 -0.79 -11.43
C ARG A 294 22.33 -1.02 -10.82
N ALA A 295 22.65 -2.26 -10.50
CA ALA A 295 23.94 -2.65 -9.96
C ALA A 295 25.11 -2.43 -10.95
N THR A 296 24.83 -2.43 -12.25
CA THR A 296 25.85 -2.26 -13.31
C THR A 296 26.15 -0.79 -13.62
N VAL A 297 25.21 0.13 -13.42
CA VAL A 297 25.38 1.56 -13.75
C VAL A 297 26.21 2.31 -12.69
N GLU A 298 26.07 1.96 -11.42
CA GLU A 298 26.81 2.64 -10.33
C GLU A 298 28.27 2.19 -10.18
N ARG A 299 28.69 1.13 -10.83
CA ARG A 299 30.01 0.54 -10.53
C ARG A 299 30.94 0.49 -11.69
N GLY A 300 31.12 1.14 -12.61
CA GLY A 300 32.29 1.13 -13.52
C GLY A 300 33.41 0.12 -13.17
N ARG A 301 33.14 -0.91 -12.35
CA ARG A 301 34.03 -1.99 -11.91
C ARG A 301 33.26 -3.32 -11.91
N SER A 302 33.92 -4.36 -12.37
CA SER A 302 33.57 -5.76 -12.53
C SER A 302 32.39 -6.26 -11.65
N ALA A 303 31.43 -6.92 -12.30
CA ALA A 303 30.27 -7.55 -11.70
C ALA A 303 30.67 -8.75 -10.82
N GLU A 304 31.23 -8.50 -9.67
CA GLU A 304 31.20 -9.45 -8.57
C GLU A 304 29.84 -9.35 -7.92
N ALA A 305 29.14 -10.47 -7.78
CA ALA A 305 27.78 -10.54 -7.24
C ALA A 305 27.71 -9.76 -5.92
N ALA A 306 27.08 -8.60 -5.95
CA ALA A 306 26.97 -7.77 -4.76
C ALA A 306 26.13 -8.51 -3.70
N PRO A 307 26.55 -8.49 -2.43
CA PRO A 307 25.80 -9.12 -1.36
C PRO A 307 24.39 -8.55 -1.28
N ASP A 308 23.47 -9.38 -0.86
CA ASP A 308 22.03 -9.23 -0.68
C ASP A 308 21.58 -7.76 -0.43
N GLN A 309 21.13 -7.10 -1.50
CA GLN A 309 20.77 -5.69 -1.41
C GLN A 309 19.28 -5.55 -1.09
N ASN A 310 18.93 -5.91 0.14
CA ASN A 310 17.64 -5.53 0.69
C ASN A 310 17.57 -3.99 0.75
N ILE A 311 16.74 -3.37 -0.10
CA ILE A 311 16.54 -1.93 -0.12
C ILE A 311 15.56 -1.52 0.99
N GLY A 312 14.49 -2.29 1.19
CA GLY A 312 13.47 -1.92 2.17
C GLY A 312 12.21 -2.76 2.10
N LEU A 313 11.16 -2.20 2.67
CA LEU A 313 9.82 -2.80 2.74
C LEU A 313 8.80 -1.83 2.16
N ILE A 314 7.89 -2.39 1.37
CA ILE A 314 6.70 -1.70 0.87
C ILE A 314 5.46 -2.38 1.38
N MET A 315 4.37 -1.63 1.57
CA MET A 315 3.07 -2.17 1.94
C MET A 315 2.03 -1.82 0.89
N VAL A 316 1.36 -2.84 0.38
CA VAL A 316 0.26 -2.70 -0.58
C VAL A 316 -0.94 -2.06 0.12
N PHE A 317 -1.48 -0.98 -0.43
CA PHE A 317 -2.68 -0.33 0.08
C PHE A 317 -3.83 -0.31 -0.93
N ARG A 318 -3.53 -0.49 -2.22
CA ARG A 318 -4.54 -0.55 -3.27
C ARG A 318 -4.16 -1.55 -4.35
N THR A 319 -5.10 -2.44 -4.69
CA THR A 319 -4.88 -3.49 -5.68
C THR A 319 -5.87 -3.35 -6.85
N PHE A 320 -5.34 -3.43 -8.07
CA PHE A 320 -6.08 -3.62 -9.31
C PHE A 320 -5.89 -5.06 -9.80
N ASP A 321 -6.41 -5.40 -10.95
CA ASP A 321 -6.30 -6.76 -11.46
C ASP A 321 -4.84 -7.20 -11.64
N ARG A 322 -4.02 -6.39 -12.30
CA ARG A 322 -2.66 -6.71 -12.73
C ARG A 322 -1.55 -5.85 -12.09
N VAL A 323 -1.94 -4.78 -11.43
CA VAL A 323 -1.06 -3.77 -10.83
C VAL A 323 -1.53 -3.51 -9.41
N SER A 324 -0.62 -3.16 -8.51
CA SER A 324 -0.95 -2.64 -7.19
C SER A 324 -0.13 -1.41 -6.88
N TYR A 325 -0.70 -0.52 -6.07
CA TYR A 325 0.04 0.58 -5.44
C TYR A 325 0.47 0.18 -4.05
N ALA A 326 1.72 0.45 -3.75
CA ALA A 326 2.32 0.20 -2.46
C ALA A 326 3.04 1.46 -1.95
N MET A 327 3.04 1.64 -0.65
CA MET A 327 3.78 2.69 0.03
C MET A 327 5.13 2.16 0.50
N VAL A 328 6.19 2.93 0.30
CA VAL A 328 7.52 2.63 0.87
C VAL A 328 7.47 2.89 2.37
N MET A 329 7.50 1.81 3.16
CA MET A 329 7.42 1.87 4.61
C MET A 329 8.77 2.10 5.28
N GLN A 330 9.79 1.48 4.71
CA GLN A 330 11.18 1.57 5.17
C GLN A 330 12.10 1.39 3.98
N ALA A 331 13.14 2.21 3.86
CA ALA A 331 14.13 2.08 2.82
C ALA A 331 15.51 2.55 3.31
N ASN A 332 16.51 1.72 3.06
CA ASN A 332 17.93 2.05 3.29
C ASN A 332 18.54 2.81 2.09
N ARG A 333 17.91 2.67 0.94
CA ARG A 333 18.17 3.35 -0.33
C ARG A 333 16.83 3.71 -0.98
N GLN A 334 16.87 4.63 -1.92
CA GLN A 334 15.71 4.97 -2.71
C GLN A 334 15.26 3.79 -3.58
N VAL A 335 13.97 3.52 -3.59
CA VAL A 335 13.32 2.53 -4.43
C VAL A 335 13.11 3.12 -5.82
N ALA A 336 13.38 2.35 -6.86
CA ALA A 336 13.25 2.82 -8.24
C ALA A 336 12.58 1.77 -9.13
N PRO A 337 12.09 2.15 -10.31
CA PRO A 337 11.65 1.19 -11.32
C PRO A 337 12.73 0.15 -11.61
N LEU A 338 12.33 -1.09 -11.87
CA LEU A 338 13.13 -2.30 -12.07
C LEU A 338 13.73 -2.91 -10.78
N ASP A 339 13.54 -2.31 -9.61
CA ASP A 339 13.81 -3.02 -8.37
C ASP A 339 12.85 -4.20 -8.23
N THR A 340 13.36 -5.31 -7.68
CA THR A 340 12.58 -6.55 -7.53
C THR A 340 11.80 -6.57 -6.22
N ILE A 341 10.64 -7.19 -6.25
CA ILE A 341 9.80 -7.39 -5.06
C ILE A 341 9.59 -8.87 -4.79
N GLU A 342 9.60 -9.24 -3.51
CA GLU A 342 9.37 -10.61 -3.04
C GLU A 342 8.68 -10.61 -1.66
N ASN A 343 8.26 -11.79 -1.18
CA ASN A 343 7.78 -11.94 0.20
C ASN A 343 8.89 -11.56 1.19
N PRO A 344 8.55 -10.93 2.34
CA PRO A 344 9.51 -10.44 3.33
C PRO A 344 10.25 -11.55 4.09
#